data_1dc25b16aff8aa705fbf3ef569ff95cd
#
_entry.id   1dc25b16aff8aa705fbf3ef569ff95cd
#
_cell.length_a   1.000
_cell.length_b   1.000
_cell.length_c   1.000
_cell.angle_alpha   90.00
_cell.angle_beta   90.00
_cell.angle_gamma   90.00
#
_symmetry.space_group_name_H-M   'P 1'
#
loop_
_entity.id
_entity.type
_entity.pdbx_description
1 polymer ?
#
loop_
_entity_poly.entity_id
_entity_poly.type
_entity_poly.pdbx_seq_one_letter_code
_entity_poly.pdbx_strand_id
1 'polypeptide(L)'
;MSRIVFRLGLAGMAFATFVMSSGNAVSQTTEIERGKYLVTLGGCNDCHTPGYFFGKPDTTRYLGGSEVGFEIPGLGVFYGPNLTPDQDTGLGRWSTEEIAIAITKGRRPDGRELAPIMPWHAYANLTRQDVLAITNFLKSLPSVKNKVPGPFGPSEKPTSFVMKIVPAEAATPAGPAPK
;
A
#
# COMPACT_ATOMS: atom_id res chain seq x y z
N MET A 1 -22.89 -9.46 85.36
CA MET A 1 -23.70 -9.52 84.14
C MET A 1 -22.92 -8.79 83.01
N SER A 2 -22.17 -9.54 82.24
CA SER A 2 -21.30 -8.97 81.18
C SER A 2 -21.88 -9.33 79.83
N ARG A 3 -22.23 -8.31 79.07
CA ARG A 3 -22.81 -8.48 77.71
C ARG A 3 -21.65 -8.40 76.72
N ILE A 4 -21.35 -9.49 76.06
CA ILE A 4 -20.40 -9.59 74.90
C ILE A 4 -21.15 -9.20 73.65
N VAL A 5 -20.68 -8.14 72.99
CA VAL A 5 -21.21 -7.68 71.69
C VAL A 5 -20.29 -8.26 70.59
N PHE A 6 -20.83 -9.17 69.82
CA PHE A 6 -20.17 -9.75 68.65
C PHE A 6 -20.32 -8.76 67.46
N ARG A 7 -19.22 -8.18 66.99
CA ARG A 7 -19.19 -7.41 65.73
C ARG A 7 -18.87 -8.34 64.57
N LEU A 8 -19.87 -8.61 63.71
CA LEU A 8 -19.65 -9.24 62.41
C LEU A 8 -19.01 -8.20 61.48
N GLY A 9 -17.77 -8.44 61.04
CA GLY A 9 -17.13 -7.70 59.95
C GLY A 9 -17.56 -8.28 58.60
N LEU A 10 -18.27 -7.50 57.82
CA LEU A 10 -18.53 -7.80 56.40
C LEU A 10 -17.26 -7.49 55.62
N ALA A 11 -16.52 -8.53 55.16
CA ALA A 11 -15.46 -8.40 54.18
C ALA A 11 -16.10 -8.33 52.78
N GLY A 12 -16.20 -7.13 52.22
CA GLY A 12 -16.61 -6.91 50.84
C GLY A 12 -15.52 -7.33 49.87
N MET A 13 -15.69 -8.47 49.21
CA MET A 13 -14.84 -8.89 48.08
C MET A 13 -15.27 -8.09 46.85
N ALA A 14 -14.48 -7.07 46.49
CA ALA A 14 -14.63 -6.37 45.22
C ALA A 14 -14.13 -7.30 44.09
N PHE A 15 -15.07 -7.89 43.35
CA PHE A 15 -14.77 -8.57 42.06
C PHE A 15 -14.49 -7.50 41.01
N ALA A 16 -13.22 -7.25 40.72
CA ALA A 16 -12.83 -6.47 39.55
C ALA A 16 -13.08 -7.31 38.29
N THR A 17 -14.17 -7.03 37.58
CA THR A 17 -14.44 -7.60 36.26
C THR A 17 -13.46 -7.00 35.25
N PHE A 18 -12.42 -7.73 34.96
CA PHE A 18 -11.51 -7.41 33.85
C PHE A 18 -12.20 -7.76 32.53
N VAL A 19 -12.86 -6.77 31.92
CA VAL A 19 -13.45 -6.91 30.58
C VAL A 19 -12.31 -6.89 29.57
N MET A 20 -11.89 -8.07 29.13
CA MET A 20 -10.91 -8.18 28.03
C MET A 20 -11.54 -7.68 26.74
N SER A 21 -11.00 -6.58 26.21
CA SER A 21 -11.36 -5.98 24.91
C SER A 21 -10.78 -6.82 23.75
N SER A 22 -11.28 -8.04 23.55
CA SER A 22 -10.83 -8.94 22.49
C SER A 22 -11.45 -8.60 21.12
N GLY A 23 -12.52 -7.80 21.08
CA GLY A 23 -13.25 -7.53 19.84
C GLY A 23 -12.51 -6.70 18.80
N ASN A 24 -11.66 -5.76 19.21
CA ASN A 24 -10.99 -4.85 18.30
C ASN A 24 -9.83 -5.52 17.55
N ALA A 25 -9.12 -6.45 18.15
CA ALA A 25 -7.99 -7.14 17.53
C ALA A 25 -8.44 -8.08 16.40
N VAL A 26 -9.52 -8.81 16.59
CA VAL A 26 -10.08 -9.72 15.56
C VAL A 26 -10.62 -8.92 14.37
N SER A 27 -11.30 -7.80 14.61
CA SER A 27 -11.79 -6.91 13.55
C SER A 27 -10.66 -6.32 12.71
N GLN A 28 -9.58 -5.86 13.35
CA GLN A 28 -8.42 -5.29 12.65
C GLN A 28 -7.67 -6.32 11.81
N THR A 29 -7.51 -7.54 12.30
CA THR A 29 -6.86 -8.64 11.55
C THR A 29 -7.66 -8.97 10.29
N THR A 30 -8.99 -9.07 10.37
CA THR A 30 -9.85 -9.34 9.21
C THR A 30 -9.82 -8.21 8.19
N GLU A 31 -9.70 -6.95 8.62
CA GLU A 31 -9.59 -5.79 7.75
C GLU A 31 -8.25 -5.77 6.99
N ILE A 32 -7.14 -6.05 7.66
CA ILE A 32 -5.81 -6.17 7.02
C ILE A 32 -5.78 -7.32 6.01
N GLU A 33 -6.34 -8.50 6.33
CA GLU A 33 -6.43 -9.62 5.40
C GLU A 33 -7.32 -9.27 4.19
N ARG A 34 -8.40 -8.53 4.38
CA ARG A 34 -9.22 -8.01 3.27
C ARG A 34 -8.41 -7.06 2.39
N GLY A 35 -7.65 -6.14 2.98
CA GLY A 35 -6.77 -5.23 2.27
C GLY A 35 -5.70 -5.96 1.45
N LYS A 36 -5.05 -6.96 2.04
CA LYS A 36 -4.09 -7.82 1.36
C LYS A 36 -4.70 -8.51 0.15
N TYR A 37 -5.88 -9.10 0.30
CA TYR A 37 -6.61 -9.72 -0.80
C TYR A 37 -6.87 -8.73 -1.94
N LEU A 38 -7.36 -7.53 -1.62
CA LEU A 38 -7.67 -6.51 -2.62
C LEU A 38 -6.41 -5.96 -3.32
N VAL A 39 -5.33 -5.76 -2.61
CA VAL A 39 -4.02 -5.36 -3.17
C VAL A 39 -3.48 -6.43 -4.12
N THR A 40 -3.67 -7.71 -3.77
CA THR A 40 -3.27 -8.83 -4.64
C THR A 40 -4.16 -8.89 -5.88
N LEU A 41 -5.49 -8.81 -5.71
CA LEU A 41 -6.44 -8.86 -6.82
C LEU A 41 -6.29 -7.65 -7.75
N GLY A 42 -6.01 -6.47 -7.19
CA GLY A 42 -5.77 -5.23 -7.93
C GLY A 42 -4.42 -5.17 -8.67
N GLY A 43 -3.57 -6.19 -8.54
CA GLY A 43 -2.28 -6.25 -9.21
C GLY A 43 -1.29 -5.17 -8.78
N CYS A 44 -1.43 -4.61 -7.57
CA CYS A 44 -0.54 -3.54 -7.10
C CYS A 44 0.93 -3.97 -7.12
N ASN A 45 1.20 -5.24 -6.81
CA ASN A 45 2.53 -5.85 -6.84
C ASN A 45 3.23 -5.73 -8.21
N ASP A 46 2.47 -5.78 -9.29
CA ASP A 46 3.00 -5.85 -10.65
C ASP A 46 3.81 -4.60 -11.00
N CYS A 47 3.30 -3.43 -10.62
CA CYS A 47 3.94 -2.14 -10.88
C CYS A 47 4.69 -1.58 -9.66
N HIS A 48 4.54 -2.17 -8.47
CA HIS A 48 5.09 -1.59 -7.23
C HIS A 48 6.07 -2.50 -6.50
N THR A 49 6.51 -3.61 -7.10
CA THR A 49 7.56 -4.48 -6.53
C THR A 49 8.73 -4.62 -7.50
N PRO A 50 9.98 -4.43 -7.04
CA PRO A 50 11.14 -4.55 -7.90
C PRO A 50 11.25 -5.96 -8.51
N GLY A 51 11.80 -6.07 -9.72
CA GLY A 51 12.03 -7.33 -10.41
C GLY A 51 10.80 -7.98 -11.03
N TYR A 52 9.58 -7.46 -10.79
CA TYR A 52 8.35 -8.06 -11.31
C TYR A 52 8.39 -8.22 -12.84
N PHE A 53 8.70 -7.16 -13.57
CA PHE A 53 8.75 -7.17 -15.04
C PHE A 53 9.88 -8.02 -15.63
N PHE A 54 10.81 -8.45 -14.80
CA PHE A 54 11.87 -9.40 -15.17
C PHE A 54 11.54 -10.85 -14.81
N GLY A 55 10.30 -11.11 -14.38
CA GLY A 55 9.83 -12.44 -13.95
C GLY A 55 10.44 -12.93 -12.63
N LYS A 56 11.08 -12.06 -11.87
CA LYS A 56 11.75 -12.37 -10.61
C LYS A 56 11.47 -11.29 -9.57
N PRO A 57 10.21 -11.19 -9.05
CA PRO A 57 9.84 -10.20 -8.06
C PRO A 57 10.65 -10.36 -6.77
N ASP A 58 11.18 -9.26 -6.27
CA ASP A 58 11.91 -9.21 -5.00
C ASP A 58 10.91 -9.16 -3.83
N THR A 59 10.63 -10.32 -3.26
CA THR A 59 9.70 -10.45 -2.14
C THR A 59 10.18 -9.79 -0.86
N THR A 60 11.48 -9.49 -0.72
CA THR A 60 12.04 -8.77 0.43
C THR A 60 11.72 -7.28 0.36
N ARG A 61 11.42 -6.77 -0.83
CA ARG A 61 10.99 -5.40 -1.10
C ARG A 61 9.56 -5.34 -1.67
N TYR A 62 8.70 -6.24 -1.20
CA TYR A 62 7.30 -6.31 -1.63
C TYR A 62 6.63 -4.93 -1.52
N LEU A 63 6.03 -4.45 -2.60
CA LEU A 63 5.42 -3.12 -2.73
C LEU A 63 6.38 -1.94 -2.46
N GLY A 64 7.69 -2.19 -2.48
CA GLY A 64 8.71 -1.19 -2.21
C GLY A 64 9.06 -0.28 -3.40
N GLY A 65 8.29 -0.31 -4.49
CA GLY A 65 8.52 0.48 -5.71
C GLY A 65 9.20 -0.31 -6.81
N SER A 66 9.19 0.21 -8.05
CA SER A 66 9.72 -0.48 -9.24
C SER A 66 10.88 0.30 -9.87
N GLU A 67 11.81 -0.43 -10.46
CA GLU A 67 12.87 0.10 -11.32
C GLU A 67 12.45 0.22 -12.77
N VAL A 68 11.26 -0.25 -13.15
CA VAL A 68 10.69 -0.13 -14.49
C VAL A 68 9.66 0.96 -14.52
N GLY A 69 9.88 1.96 -15.35
CA GLY A 69 8.96 3.06 -15.62
C GLY A 69 8.15 2.83 -16.89
N PHE A 70 7.05 3.56 -17.01
CA PHE A 70 6.18 3.56 -18.18
C PHE A 70 6.29 4.92 -18.87
N GLU A 71 6.66 4.92 -20.14
CA GLU A 71 6.64 6.12 -20.95
C GLU A 71 5.21 6.39 -21.46
N ILE A 72 4.69 7.54 -21.08
CA ILE A 72 3.39 8.02 -21.54
C ILE A 72 3.64 9.15 -22.53
N PRO A 73 3.28 8.99 -23.81
CA PRO A 73 3.52 10.00 -24.84
C PRO A 73 3.00 11.39 -24.42
N GLY A 74 3.86 12.39 -24.50
CA GLY A 74 3.55 13.76 -24.13
C GLY A 74 3.55 14.07 -22.63
N LEU A 75 3.60 13.07 -21.74
CA LEU A 75 3.62 13.26 -20.29
C LEU A 75 4.96 12.95 -19.63
N GLY A 76 5.71 11.96 -20.18
CA GLY A 76 6.98 11.56 -19.62
C GLY A 76 7.03 10.13 -19.12
N VAL A 77 7.95 9.83 -18.17
CA VAL A 77 8.16 8.48 -17.65
C VAL A 77 7.81 8.42 -16.15
N PHE A 78 6.96 7.47 -15.81
CA PHE A 78 6.43 7.28 -14.45
C PHE A 78 6.79 5.90 -13.93
N TYR A 79 7.32 5.84 -12.72
CA TYR A 79 7.68 4.61 -12.02
C TYR A 79 6.67 4.33 -10.91
N GLY A 80 6.35 3.05 -10.69
CA GLY A 80 5.53 2.64 -9.55
C GLY A 80 6.25 3.01 -8.24
N PRO A 81 5.71 3.95 -7.44
CA PRO A 81 6.38 4.39 -6.22
C PRO A 81 6.37 3.32 -5.13
N ASN A 82 7.20 3.54 -4.11
CA ASN A 82 7.21 2.77 -2.88
C ASN A 82 5.90 2.97 -2.12
N LEU A 83 5.13 1.89 -1.92
CA LEU A 83 3.85 1.88 -1.18
C LEU A 83 3.99 1.46 0.28
N THR A 84 5.22 1.14 0.74
CA THR A 84 5.46 0.79 2.14
C THR A 84 5.43 2.03 3.04
N PRO A 85 5.26 1.87 4.38
CA PRO A 85 5.21 2.99 5.31
C PRO A 85 6.59 3.61 5.62
N ASP A 86 7.52 3.58 4.66
CA ASP A 86 8.79 4.29 4.81
C ASP A 86 8.57 5.81 4.79
N GLN A 87 9.16 6.51 5.77
CA GLN A 87 8.94 7.93 6.00
C GLN A 87 9.55 8.83 4.92
N ASP A 88 10.63 8.38 4.29
CA ASP A 88 11.40 9.19 3.34
C ASP A 88 11.08 8.86 1.89
N THR A 89 10.79 7.61 1.59
CA THR A 89 10.67 7.12 0.22
C THR A 89 9.32 6.49 -0.11
N GLY A 90 8.46 6.27 0.90
CA GLY A 90 7.17 5.62 0.78
C GLY A 90 5.99 6.46 1.26
N LEU A 91 4.96 5.77 1.77
CA LEU A 91 3.71 6.38 2.23
C LEU A 91 3.71 6.74 3.72
N GLY A 92 4.86 6.63 4.42
CA GLY A 92 4.90 6.77 5.87
C GLY A 92 4.37 8.10 6.40
N ARG A 93 4.57 9.19 5.65
CA ARG A 93 4.08 10.53 6.02
C ARG A 93 2.64 10.81 5.58
N TRP A 94 2.05 9.93 4.77
CA TRP A 94 0.69 10.14 4.27
C TRP A 94 -0.33 9.66 5.29
N SER A 95 -1.39 10.43 5.46
CA SER A 95 -2.55 10.00 6.21
C SER A 95 -3.33 8.90 5.46
N THR A 96 -4.19 8.20 6.17
CA THR A 96 -5.11 7.21 5.58
C THR A 96 -5.98 7.84 4.51
N GLU A 97 -6.48 9.06 4.75
CA GLU A 97 -7.33 9.79 3.81
C GLU A 97 -6.57 10.20 2.53
N GLU A 98 -5.31 10.65 2.65
CA GLU A 98 -4.49 11.00 1.49
C GLU A 98 -4.20 9.79 0.61
N ILE A 99 -3.95 8.62 1.21
CA ILE A 99 -3.79 7.37 0.45
C ILE A 99 -5.11 7.00 -0.22
N ALA A 100 -6.24 7.10 0.48
CA ALA A 100 -7.56 6.83 -0.06
C ALA A 100 -7.89 7.74 -1.26
N ILE A 101 -7.60 9.04 -1.16
CA ILE A 101 -7.77 10.01 -2.25
C ILE A 101 -6.87 9.65 -3.43
N ALA A 102 -5.61 9.28 -3.20
CA ALA A 102 -4.71 8.88 -4.28
C ALA A 102 -5.24 7.65 -5.03
N ILE A 103 -5.72 6.64 -4.31
CA ILE A 103 -6.25 5.40 -4.91
C ILE A 103 -7.55 5.66 -5.68
N THR A 104 -8.46 6.51 -5.16
CA THR A 104 -9.83 6.65 -5.71
C THR A 104 -10.04 7.90 -6.56
N LYS A 105 -9.20 8.91 -6.42
CA LYS A 105 -9.30 10.19 -7.15
C LYS A 105 -8.05 10.50 -7.98
N GLY A 106 -7.04 9.64 -7.93
CA GLY A 106 -5.81 9.84 -8.69
C GLY A 106 -4.99 11.06 -8.27
N ARG A 107 -5.20 11.63 -7.08
CA ARG A 107 -4.54 12.87 -6.63
C ARG A 107 -3.67 12.64 -5.41
N ARG A 108 -2.42 13.05 -5.50
CA ARG A 108 -1.43 12.98 -4.42
C ARG A 108 -1.58 14.18 -3.44
N PRO A 109 -1.02 14.10 -2.22
CA PRO A 109 -1.00 15.22 -1.27
C PRO A 109 -0.31 16.48 -1.80
N ASP A 110 0.69 16.32 -2.67
CA ASP A 110 1.41 17.42 -3.33
C ASP A 110 0.60 18.09 -4.47
N GLY A 111 -0.65 17.65 -4.71
CA GLY A 111 -1.54 18.13 -5.74
C GLY A 111 -1.32 17.52 -7.13
N ARG A 112 -0.25 16.75 -7.33
CA ARG A 112 0.05 16.10 -8.60
C ARG A 112 -0.93 14.94 -8.86
N GLU A 113 -1.40 14.84 -10.09
CA GLU A 113 -2.20 13.71 -10.53
C GLU A 113 -1.33 12.46 -10.75
N LEU A 114 -1.92 11.29 -10.53
CA LEU A 114 -1.28 10.01 -10.86
C LEU A 114 -1.27 9.84 -12.39
N ALA A 115 -0.21 9.19 -12.86
CA ALA A 115 -0.11 8.86 -14.28
C ALA A 115 -1.27 7.97 -14.74
N PRO A 116 -1.78 8.13 -15.97
CA PRO A 116 -2.93 7.37 -16.50
C PRO A 116 -2.75 5.85 -16.47
N ILE A 117 -1.50 5.37 -16.44
CA ILE A 117 -1.20 3.94 -16.32
C ILE A 117 -1.62 3.36 -14.97
N MET A 118 -1.69 4.18 -13.92
CA MET A 118 -2.25 3.77 -12.63
C MET A 118 -3.78 3.75 -12.74
N PRO A 119 -4.45 2.60 -12.60
CA PRO A 119 -5.87 2.45 -12.94
C PRO A 119 -6.81 2.96 -11.83
N TRP A 120 -6.55 4.15 -11.28
CA TRP A 120 -7.33 4.74 -10.19
C TRP A 120 -8.81 4.96 -10.57
N HIS A 121 -9.14 5.13 -11.86
CA HIS A 121 -10.53 5.19 -12.34
C HIS A 121 -11.31 3.91 -12.03
N ALA A 122 -10.64 2.74 -12.13
CA ALA A 122 -11.27 1.46 -11.75
C ALA A 122 -11.44 1.39 -10.22
N TYR A 123 -10.44 1.84 -9.46
CA TYR A 123 -10.46 1.83 -8.00
C TYR A 123 -11.42 2.87 -7.40
N ALA A 124 -11.85 3.87 -8.16
CA ALA A 124 -12.90 4.81 -7.75
C ALA A 124 -14.25 4.11 -7.47
N ASN A 125 -14.44 2.88 -7.96
CA ASN A 125 -15.63 2.07 -7.72
C ASN A 125 -15.55 1.19 -6.47
N LEU A 126 -14.42 1.18 -5.75
CA LEU A 126 -14.28 0.46 -4.49
C LEU A 126 -15.21 1.06 -3.43
N THR A 127 -15.74 0.19 -2.57
CA THR A 127 -16.46 0.65 -1.39
C THR A 127 -15.51 1.40 -0.45
N ARG A 128 -16.05 2.31 0.37
CA ARG A 128 -15.24 2.98 1.40
C ARG A 128 -14.53 1.99 2.32
N GLN A 129 -15.20 0.90 2.67
CA GLN A 129 -14.62 -0.15 3.52
C GLN A 129 -13.44 -0.84 2.85
N ASP A 130 -13.54 -1.15 1.55
CA ASP A 130 -12.46 -1.77 0.79
C ASP A 130 -11.25 -0.82 0.65
N VAL A 131 -11.49 0.47 0.41
CA VAL A 131 -10.43 1.48 0.36
C VAL A 131 -9.70 1.58 1.70
N LEU A 132 -10.43 1.59 2.84
CA LEU A 132 -9.84 1.60 4.17
C LEU A 132 -9.03 0.32 4.44
N ALA A 133 -9.56 -0.84 4.04
CA ALA A 133 -8.85 -2.11 4.17
C ALA A 133 -7.52 -2.10 3.40
N ILE A 134 -7.51 -1.63 2.14
CA ILE A 134 -6.28 -1.44 1.35
C ILE A 134 -5.31 -0.53 2.08
N THR A 135 -5.77 0.63 2.54
CA THR A 135 -4.93 1.63 3.21
C THR A 135 -4.30 1.08 4.48
N ASN A 136 -5.09 0.40 5.32
CA ASN A 136 -4.62 -0.20 6.57
C ASN A 136 -3.62 -1.33 6.29
N PHE A 137 -3.84 -2.13 5.25
CA PHE A 137 -2.86 -3.12 4.82
C PHE A 137 -1.54 -2.46 4.39
N LEU A 138 -1.56 -1.45 3.53
CA LEU A 138 -0.35 -0.75 3.09
C LEU A 138 0.43 -0.15 4.27
N LYS A 139 -0.28 0.43 5.24
CA LYS A 139 0.33 0.98 6.46
C LYS A 139 0.84 -0.09 7.44
N SER A 140 0.37 -1.33 7.33
CA SER A 140 0.83 -2.46 8.16
C SER A 140 2.06 -3.17 7.61
N LEU A 141 2.48 -2.86 6.38
CA LEU A 141 3.64 -3.47 5.75
C LEU A 141 4.95 -3.13 6.48
N PRO A 142 5.96 -3.99 6.42
CA PRO A 142 7.33 -3.62 6.79
C PRO A 142 7.80 -2.42 5.96
N SER A 143 8.44 -1.46 6.62
CA SER A 143 9.05 -0.31 5.95
C SER A 143 10.23 -0.75 5.08
N VAL A 144 10.22 -0.35 3.81
CA VAL A 144 11.31 -0.60 2.86
C VAL A 144 11.85 0.74 2.38
N LYS A 145 13.10 1.04 2.69
CA LYS A 145 13.76 2.25 2.18
C LYS A 145 14.19 2.03 0.74
N ASN A 146 13.41 2.55 -0.22
CA ASN A 146 13.70 2.47 -1.64
C ASN A 146 13.21 3.72 -2.36
N LYS A 147 14.15 4.56 -2.82
CA LYS A 147 13.86 5.73 -3.63
C LYS A 147 13.78 5.32 -5.09
N VAL A 148 12.57 5.24 -5.65
CA VAL A 148 12.38 4.98 -7.07
C VAL A 148 12.83 6.16 -7.93
N PRO A 149 13.22 5.93 -9.21
CA PRO A 149 13.55 7.01 -10.15
C PRO A 149 12.35 7.90 -10.46
N GLY A 150 12.61 9.08 -10.97
CA GLY A 150 11.62 9.98 -11.54
C GLY A 150 10.60 10.58 -10.55
N PRO A 151 9.40 11.00 -11.05
CA PRO A 151 9.02 10.98 -12.47
C PRO A 151 9.91 11.87 -13.34
N PHE A 152 9.99 11.54 -14.63
CA PHE A 152 10.72 12.32 -15.62
C PHE A 152 9.74 12.96 -16.59
N GLY A 153 9.94 14.24 -16.91
CA GLY A 153 9.16 14.95 -17.91
C GLY A 153 9.43 14.44 -19.35
N PRO A 154 8.66 14.93 -20.35
CA PRO A 154 8.73 14.42 -21.72
C PRO A 154 10.11 14.58 -22.38
N SER A 155 10.90 15.56 -21.95
CA SER A 155 12.23 15.85 -22.49
C SER A 155 13.38 15.42 -21.57
N GLU A 156 13.07 14.81 -20.44
CA GLU A 156 14.05 14.35 -19.47
C GLU A 156 14.50 12.92 -19.76
N LYS A 157 15.77 12.63 -19.53
CA LYS A 157 16.32 11.29 -19.76
C LYS A 157 16.11 10.41 -18.52
N PRO A 158 15.37 9.31 -18.66
CA PRO A 158 15.21 8.35 -17.56
C PRO A 158 16.54 7.72 -17.15
N THR A 159 16.67 7.39 -15.87
CA THR A 159 17.88 6.81 -15.29
C THR A 159 17.79 5.30 -15.01
N SER A 160 16.66 4.67 -15.37
CA SER A 160 16.43 3.24 -15.17
C SER A 160 15.63 2.66 -16.35
N PHE A 161 15.16 1.42 -16.22
CA PHE A 161 14.45 0.72 -17.29
C PHE A 161 13.13 1.42 -17.64
N VAL A 162 12.74 1.38 -18.92
CA VAL A 162 11.52 2.00 -19.42
C VAL A 162 10.78 1.04 -20.34
N MET A 163 9.50 0.89 -20.08
CA MET A 163 8.55 0.21 -20.97
C MET A 163 7.88 1.26 -21.87
N LYS A 164 7.90 1.03 -23.17
CA LYS A 164 7.34 1.94 -24.18
C LYS A 164 6.30 1.24 -25.03
N ILE A 165 5.24 1.96 -25.39
CA ILE A 165 4.29 1.54 -26.42
C ILE A 165 4.77 2.17 -27.75
N VAL A 166 5.13 1.33 -28.71
CA VAL A 166 5.56 1.75 -30.04
C VAL A 166 4.69 1.08 -31.11
N PRO A 167 4.53 1.67 -32.33
CA PRO A 167 3.93 0.99 -33.47
C PRO A 167 4.65 -0.33 -33.75
N ALA A 168 3.91 -1.32 -34.26
CA ALA A 168 4.48 -2.66 -34.49
C ALA A 168 5.65 -2.66 -35.48
N GLU A 169 5.61 -1.82 -36.50
CA GLU A 169 6.69 -1.64 -37.48
C GLU A 169 7.96 -1.05 -36.88
N ALA A 170 7.86 -0.33 -35.77
CA ALA A 170 9.02 0.22 -35.07
C ALA A 170 9.56 -0.72 -33.99
N ALA A 171 8.89 -1.85 -33.77
CA ALA A 171 9.34 -2.83 -32.77
C ALA A 171 10.51 -3.64 -33.36
N THR A 172 11.65 -3.66 -32.68
CA THR A 172 12.71 -4.60 -32.98
C THR A 172 12.19 -6.03 -32.77
N PRO A 173 12.38 -6.96 -33.76
CA PRO A 173 11.99 -8.34 -33.56
C PRO A 173 12.60 -8.89 -32.27
N ALA A 174 11.76 -9.51 -31.42
CA ALA A 174 12.25 -10.17 -30.22
C ALA A 174 13.30 -11.23 -30.66
N GLY A 175 14.45 -11.21 -30.05
CA GLY A 175 15.40 -12.33 -30.17
C GLY A 175 14.75 -13.63 -29.71
N PRO A 176 15.32 -14.80 -30.02
CA PRO A 176 14.78 -16.07 -29.59
C PRO A 176 14.57 -16.04 -28.06
N ALA A 177 13.41 -16.55 -27.62
CA ALA A 177 13.10 -16.61 -26.20
C ALA A 177 14.20 -17.37 -25.43
N PRO A 178 14.60 -16.91 -24.25
CA PRO A 178 15.54 -17.66 -23.42
C PRO A 178 14.98 -19.05 -23.13
N LYS A 179 15.81 -20.09 -23.36
CA LYS A 179 15.47 -21.49 -23.10
C LYS A 179 15.35 -21.75 -21.60
#